data_12b2057c59bd78628e66ddba1ae279dc
#
_entry.id   12b2057c59bd78628e66ddba1ae279dc
#
_cell.length_a   1.000
_cell.length_b   1.000
_cell.length_c   1.000
_cell.angle_alpha   90.00
_cell.angle_beta   90.00
_cell.angle_gamma   90.00
#
_symmetry.space_group_name_H-M   'P 1'
#
loop_
_entity.id
_entity.type
_entity.pdbx_description
1 polymer ?
#
loop_
_entity_poly.entity_id
_entity_poly.type
_entity_poly.pdbx_seq_one_letter_code
_entity_poly.pdbx_strand_id
1 'polypeptide(L)'
;MSKVFFTADLHFEHKAICRYRPFNTAEEHHNTILDNILSVVGKNDTLWILGDILFHPGGLHRLQTIADNVKVLKVVLGNHDIDSKYFVGVADHVRAFTSYKHYWISHCPIHPQEMRGRKGNIIGHLHQNIVKDAQGHPDPQYYCVSLEQHNYKPVEFLTIKDQMEARLNDLYK
;
A
#
# COMPACT_ATOMS: atom_id res chain seq x y z
N MET A 1 9.29 19.65 -5.09
CA MET A 1 7.81 19.49 -5.09
C MET A 1 7.46 18.34 -4.18
N SER A 2 6.34 18.40 -3.47
CA SER A 2 5.84 17.30 -2.64
C SER A 2 5.33 16.18 -3.52
N LYS A 3 5.77 14.94 -3.25
CA LYS A 3 5.34 13.73 -3.94
C LYS A 3 4.33 12.95 -3.12
N VAL A 4 3.64 12.01 -3.76
CA VAL A 4 2.70 11.10 -3.09
C VAL A 4 3.09 9.68 -3.41
N PHE A 5 3.29 8.89 -2.36
CA PHE A 5 3.71 7.50 -2.44
C PHE A 5 2.65 6.57 -1.88
N PHE A 6 2.66 5.33 -2.36
CA PHE A 6 1.77 4.26 -1.93
C PHE A 6 2.57 3.00 -1.61
N THR A 7 2.14 2.29 -0.58
CA THR A 7 2.63 0.96 -0.21
C THR A 7 1.53 0.20 0.54
N ALA A 8 1.69 -1.08 0.76
CA ALA A 8 0.76 -1.93 1.52
C ALA A 8 1.47 -3.16 2.09
N ASP A 9 0.81 -3.82 3.03
CA ASP A 9 1.20 -5.13 3.54
C ASP A 9 2.57 -5.10 4.24
N LEU A 10 2.77 -4.12 5.15
CA LEU A 10 4.02 -4.00 5.89
C LEU A 10 4.24 -5.17 6.84
N HIS A 11 3.16 -5.70 7.42
CA HIS A 11 3.18 -6.85 8.32
C HIS A 11 4.17 -6.72 9.48
N PHE A 12 4.28 -5.53 10.07
CA PHE A 12 5.09 -5.35 11.27
C PHE A 12 4.53 -6.21 12.42
N GLU A 13 5.44 -6.84 13.18
CA GLU A 13 5.13 -7.78 14.26
C GLU A 13 4.44 -9.08 13.82
N HIS A 14 4.43 -9.41 12.54
CA HIS A 14 4.01 -10.71 12.07
C HIS A 14 5.16 -11.72 12.21
N LYS A 15 5.18 -12.50 13.30
CA LYS A 15 6.27 -13.42 13.65
C LYS A 15 6.60 -14.46 12.57
N ALA A 16 5.60 -14.87 11.78
CA ALA A 16 5.78 -15.89 10.77
C ALA A 16 6.04 -15.33 9.36
N ILE A 17 6.24 -14.01 9.20
CA ILE A 17 6.36 -13.35 7.90
C ILE A 17 7.50 -13.93 7.04
N CYS A 18 8.60 -14.37 7.67
CA CYS A 18 9.75 -14.96 6.97
C CYS A 18 9.46 -16.33 6.33
N ARG A 19 8.28 -16.93 6.58
CA ARG A 19 7.82 -18.11 5.83
C ARG A 19 7.35 -17.76 4.42
N TYR A 20 7.05 -16.49 4.18
CA TYR A 20 6.43 -15.98 2.95
C TYR A 20 7.33 -14.98 2.22
N ARG A 21 8.35 -14.43 2.90
CA ARG A 21 9.25 -13.40 2.39
C ARG A 21 10.71 -13.81 2.58
N PRO A 22 11.62 -13.36 1.71
CA PRO A 22 13.03 -13.79 1.70
C PRO A 22 13.88 -13.08 2.78
N PHE A 23 13.47 -13.18 4.03
CA PHE A 23 14.17 -12.64 5.18
C PHE A 23 14.47 -13.77 6.17
N ASN A 24 15.62 -13.70 6.83
CA ASN A 24 16.04 -14.72 7.79
C ASN A 24 15.32 -14.56 9.14
N THR A 25 15.03 -13.31 9.52
CA THR A 25 14.36 -12.99 10.78
C THR A 25 13.28 -11.94 10.59
N ALA A 26 12.28 -11.93 11.49
CA ALA A 26 11.24 -10.90 11.49
C ALA A 26 11.83 -9.50 11.71
N GLU A 27 12.88 -9.39 12.53
CA GLU A 27 13.54 -8.10 12.79
C GLU A 27 14.26 -7.57 11.53
N GLU A 28 14.98 -8.44 10.80
CA GLU A 28 15.58 -8.09 9.50
C GLU A 28 14.51 -7.58 8.54
N HIS A 29 13.38 -8.31 8.43
CA HIS A 29 12.25 -7.90 7.62
C HIS A 29 11.75 -6.50 8.02
N HIS A 30 11.47 -6.29 9.31
CA HIS A 30 10.89 -5.03 9.79
C HIS A 30 11.84 -3.85 9.56
N ASN A 31 13.12 -4.02 9.81
CA ASN A 31 14.13 -2.97 9.62
C ASN A 31 14.30 -2.66 8.12
N THR A 32 14.40 -3.68 7.27
CA THR A 32 14.50 -3.49 5.81
C THR A 32 13.31 -2.72 5.25
N ILE A 33 12.07 -3.05 5.69
CA ILE A 33 10.86 -2.32 5.24
C ILE A 33 10.92 -0.86 5.70
N LEU A 34 11.25 -0.62 6.96
CA LEU A 34 11.35 0.73 7.51
C LEU A 34 12.40 1.56 6.75
N ASP A 35 13.60 1.02 6.58
CA ASP A 35 14.70 1.68 5.88
C ASP A 35 14.35 1.98 4.42
N ASN A 36 13.70 1.04 3.74
CA ASN A 36 13.24 1.22 2.37
C ASN A 36 12.20 2.36 2.26
N ILE A 37 11.25 2.44 3.18
CA ILE A 37 10.28 3.54 3.22
C ILE A 37 11.01 4.87 3.41
N LEU A 38 11.87 4.98 4.42
CA LEU A 38 12.59 6.20 4.75
C LEU A 38 13.61 6.63 3.67
N SER A 39 14.12 5.69 2.88
CA SER A 39 15.02 5.99 1.77
C SER A 39 14.32 6.59 0.55
N VAL A 40 13.00 6.38 0.42
CA VAL A 40 12.21 6.79 -0.77
C VAL A 40 11.32 8.00 -0.46
N VAL A 41 10.68 8.01 0.72
CA VAL A 41 9.69 9.03 1.10
C VAL A 41 10.34 10.05 2.02
N GLY A 42 10.29 11.31 1.62
CA GLY A 42 10.91 12.41 2.37
C GLY A 42 9.93 13.22 3.23
N LYS A 43 10.49 14.11 4.06
CA LYS A 43 9.75 14.98 5.02
C LYS A 43 8.73 15.94 4.37
N ASN A 44 8.77 16.11 3.06
CA ASN A 44 7.81 16.95 2.33
C ASN A 44 6.74 16.13 1.60
N ASP A 45 6.80 14.80 1.67
CA ASP A 45 5.96 13.91 0.88
C ASP A 45 4.77 13.38 1.66
N THR A 46 3.78 12.86 0.95
CA THR A 46 2.64 12.14 1.51
C THR A 46 2.83 10.65 1.27
N LEU A 47 2.67 9.85 2.31
CA LEU A 47 2.65 8.39 2.22
C LEU A 47 1.25 7.85 2.49
N TRP A 48 0.76 7.01 1.59
CA TRP A 48 -0.39 6.14 1.81
C TRP A 48 0.08 4.72 2.12
N ILE A 49 -0.43 4.14 3.22
CA ILE A 49 -0.24 2.72 3.53
C ILE A 49 -1.60 2.04 3.44
N LEU A 50 -1.73 1.10 2.51
CA LEU A 50 -3.02 0.49 2.17
C LEU A 50 -3.21 -0.86 2.88
N GLY A 51 -3.18 -0.83 4.21
CA GLY A 51 -3.56 -1.93 5.08
C GLY A 51 -2.49 -2.98 5.36
N ASP A 52 -2.82 -3.85 6.29
CA ASP A 52 -1.97 -4.91 6.82
C ASP A 52 -0.62 -4.38 7.32
N ILE A 53 -0.71 -3.35 8.17
CA ILE A 53 0.42 -2.59 8.68
C ILE A 53 0.99 -3.26 9.92
N LEU A 54 0.12 -3.52 10.92
CA LEU A 54 0.49 -3.97 12.25
C LEU A 54 -0.29 -5.19 12.70
N PHE A 55 0.42 -6.27 13.03
CA PHE A 55 -0.18 -7.45 13.66
C PHE A 55 -0.25 -7.37 15.20
N HIS A 56 0.54 -6.46 15.79
CA HIS A 56 0.58 -6.28 17.23
C HIS A 56 0.96 -4.83 17.58
N PRO A 57 0.45 -4.25 18.68
CA PRO A 57 0.76 -2.88 19.10
C PRO A 57 2.25 -2.60 19.33
N GLY A 58 3.06 -3.63 19.56
CA GLY A 58 4.52 -3.51 19.69
C GLY A 58 5.21 -2.85 18.50
N GLY A 59 4.60 -2.93 17.30
CA GLY A 59 5.13 -2.31 16.09
C GLY A 59 4.82 -0.81 15.92
N LEU A 60 4.04 -0.21 16.83
CA LEU A 60 3.65 1.19 16.74
C LEU A 60 4.83 2.15 16.66
N HIS A 61 5.93 1.85 17.33
CA HIS A 61 7.14 2.68 17.28
C HIS A 61 7.69 2.82 15.86
N ARG A 62 7.60 1.77 15.02
CA ARG A 62 8.02 1.83 13.61
C ARG A 62 7.07 2.70 12.78
N LEU A 63 5.77 2.57 13.01
CA LEU A 63 4.78 3.44 12.35
C LEU A 63 4.97 4.91 12.77
N GLN A 64 5.24 5.17 14.05
CA GLN A 64 5.58 6.50 14.54
C GLN A 64 6.83 7.04 13.86
N THR A 65 7.88 6.22 13.73
CA THR A 65 9.10 6.61 13.00
C THR A 65 8.79 7.02 11.56
N ILE A 66 7.90 6.30 10.87
CA ILE A 66 7.45 6.68 9.53
C ILE A 66 6.71 8.03 9.58
N ALA A 67 5.74 8.18 10.49
CA ALA A 67 4.95 9.41 10.64
C ALA A 67 5.83 10.64 10.88
N ASP A 68 6.85 10.52 11.73
CA ASP A 68 7.79 11.60 12.06
C ASP A 68 8.70 12.02 10.87
N ASN A 69 8.78 11.18 9.83
CA ASN A 69 9.66 11.40 8.68
C ASN A 69 8.93 11.67 7.36
N VAL A 70 7.60 11.80 7.38
CA VAL A 70 6.79 12.21 6.23
C VAL A 70 5.99 13.46 6.56
N LYS A 71 5.49 14.17 5.55
CA LYS A 71 4.65 15.34 5.76
C LYS A 71 3.23 14.96 6.19
N VAL A 72 2.68 13.93 5.56
CA VAL A 72 1.32 13.44 5.82
C VAL A 72 1.33 11.92 5.69
N LEU A 73 0.93 11.24 6.75
CA LEU A 73 0.72 9.80 6.76
C LEU A 73 -0.77 9.49 6.66
N LYS A 74 -1.15 8.72 5.64
CA LYS A 74 -2.54 8.27 5.42
C LYS A 74 -2.61 6.76 5.46
N VAL A 75 -3.53 6.24 6.23
CA VAL A 75 -3.74 4.81 6.44
C VAL A 75 -5.11 4.39 5.92
N VAL A 76 -5.15 3.33 5.15
CA VAL A 76 -6.33 2.52 4.90
C VAL A 76 -6.15 1.23 5.67
N LEU A 77 -7.16 0.80 6.43
CA LEU A 77 -7.08 -0.40 7.26
C LEU A 77 -7.19 -1.67 6.40
N GLY A 78 -6.38 -2.66 6.73
CA GLY A 78 -6.42 -4.02 6.18
C GLY A 78 -7.16 -4.99 7.09
N ASN A 79 -7.30 -6.22 6.62
CA ASN A 79 -8.02 -7.28 7.36
C ASN A 79 -7.20 -7.89 8.51
N HIS A 80 -5.90 -7.71 8.52
CA HIS A 80 -5.01 -8.15 9.60
C HIS A 80 -4.60 -7.04 10.56
N ASP A 81 -5.02 -5.80 10.30
CA ASP A 81 -4.66 -4.69 11.17
C ASP A 81 -5.31 -4.83 12.55
N ILE A 82 -4.56 -4.42 13.56
CA ILE A 82 -5.08 -4.27 14.93
C ILE A 82 -6.15 -3.17 14.99
N ASP A 83 -6.83 -3.05 16.13
CA ASP A 83 -7.87 -2.04 16.36
C ASP A 83 -7.44 -0.64 15.86
N SER A 84 -8.32 -0.01 15.09
CA SER A 84 -8.10 1.31 14.47
C SER A 84 -7.66 2.41 15.43
N LYS A 85 -8.02 2.28 16.73
CA LYS A 85 -7.59 3.23 17.78
C LYS A 85 -6.07 3.40 17.86
N TYR A 86 -5.31 2.36 17.51
CA TYR A 86 -3.84 2.42 17.53
C TYR A 86 -3.26 3.27 16.39
N PHE A 87 -4.01 3.48 15.32
CA PHE A 87 -3.59 4.31 14.20
C PHE A 87 -4.01 5.78 14.37
N VAL A 88 -5.08 6.01 15.15
CA VAL A 88 -5.55 7.36 15.51
C VAL A 88 -4.52 8.04 16.43
N GLY A 89 -4.01 9.18 16.01
CA GLY A 89 -2.96 9.91 16.73
C GLY A 89 -1.54 9.66 16.21
N VAL A 90 -1.34 8.63 15.36
CA VAL A 90 -0.09 8.41 14.63
C VAL A 90 -0.24 8.83 13.17
N ALA A 91 -1.33 8.41 12.51
CA ALA A 91 -1.63 8.79 11.14
C ALA A 91 -2.54 10.03 11.09
N ASP A 92 -2.30 10.92 10.13
CA ASP A 92 -3.15 12.11 9.89
C ASP A 92 -4.56 11.72 9.42
N HIS A 93 -4.67 10.61 8.71
CA HIS A 93 -5.94 10.08 8.24
C HIS A 93 -5.98 8.56 8.35
N VAL A 94 -7.05 8.04 8.97
CA VAL A 94 -7.37 6.61 9.02
C VAL A 94 -8.70 6.38 8.33
N ARG A 95 -8.76 5.46 7.36
CA ARG A 95 -9.94 5.13 6.56
C ARG A 95 -10.03 3.63 6.34
N ALA A 96 -11.21 3.11 6.05
CA ALA A 96 -11.38 1.76 5.53
C ALA A 96 -11.41 1.75 3.98
N PHE A 97 -11.91 2.84 3.40
CA PHE A 97 -12.11 3.00 1.96
C PHE A 97 -12.16 4.49 1.62
N THR A 98 -11.56 4.90 0.51
CA THR A 98 -11.55 6.31 0.08
C THR A 98 -11.23 6.45 -1.41
N SER A 99 -11.01 7.68 -1.88
CA SER A 99 -10.56 7.95 -3.24
C SER A 99 -9.47 9.01 -3.27
N TYR A 100 -8.61 8.93 -4.31
CA TYR A 100 -7.58 9.92 -4.60
C TYR A 100 -7.44 10.11 -6.11
N LYS A 101 -7.56 11.35 -6.58
CA LYS A 101 -7.40 11.74 -8.02
C LYS A 101 -8.11 10.80 -9.00
N HIS A 102 -9.37 10.50 -8.74
CA HIS A 102 -10.22 9.60 -9.53
C HIS A 102 -9.88 8.10 -9.46
N TYR A 103 -9.00 7.67 -8.55
CA TYR A 103 -8.79 6.26 -8.22
C TYR A 103 -9.48 5.92 -6.91
N TRP A 104 -10.05 4.73 -6.80
CA TRP A 104 -10.42 4.14 -5.53
C TRP A 104 -9.17 3.68 -4.79
N ILE A 105 -9.17 3.84 -3.48
CA ILE A 105 -8.10 3.45 -2.58
C ILE A 105 -8.70 2.53 -1.52
N SER A 106 -8.27 1.29 -1.51
CA SER A 106 -8.74 0.26 -0.58
C SER A 106 -7.63 -0.73 -0.28
N HIS A 107 -7.78 -1.53 0.78
CA HIS A 107 -6.86 -2.64 1.00
C HIS A 107 -7.19 -3.78 0.04
N CYS A 108 -8.41 -4.33 0.09
CA CYS A 108 -8.84 -5.38 -0.83
C CYS A 108 -9.35 -4.80 -2.15
N PRO A 109 -9.27 -5.56 -3.27
CA PRO A 109 -9.88 -5.18 -4.54
C PRO A 109 -11.38 -4.98 -4.38
N ILE A 110 -11.92 -3.90 -4.95
CA ILE A 110 -13.37 -3.70 -5.03
C ILE A 110 -13.93 -4.43 -6.25
N HIS A 111 -15.24 -4.72 -6.22
CA HIS A 111 -15.91 -5.33 -7.36
C HIS A 111 -15.89 -4.39 -8.57
N PRO A 112 -15.65 -4.87 -9.82
CA PRO A 112 -15.58 -4.03 -11.02
C PRO A 112 -16.79 -3.11 -11.22
N GLN A 113 -18.00 -3.56 -10.86
CA GLN A 113 -19.22 -2.75 -10.95
C GLN A 113 -19.21 -1.52 -10.02
N GLU A 114 -18.37 -1.51 -8.99
CA GLU A 114 -18.23 -0.38 -8.06
C GLU A 114 -17.22 0.68 -8.53
N MET A 115 -16.58 0.48 -9.69
CA MET A 115 -15.67 1.50 -10.24
C MET A 115 -16.37 2.85 -10.50
N ARG A 116 -17.63 2.83 -10.95
CA ARG A 116 -18.52 4.02 -11.05
C ARG A 116 -17.83 5.22 -11.70
N GLY A 117 -17.18 5.02 -12.84
CA GLY A 117 -16.49 6.07 -13.59
C GLY A 117 -15.14 6.49 -12.99
N ARG A 118 -14.61 5.77 -12.01
CA ARG A 118 -13.23 5.93 -11.54
C ARG A 118 -12.26 5.31 -12.55
N LYS A 119 -11.05 5.83 -12.58
CA LYS A 119 -9.98 5.34 -13.46
C LYS A 119 -9.44 3.96 -13.07
N GLY A 120 -9.69 3.53 -11.84
CA GLY A 120 -9.27 2.24 -11.32
C GLY A 120 -9.20 2.21 -9.80
N ASN A 121 -8.63 1.12 -9.28
CA ASN A 121 -8.47 0.86 -7.85
C ASN A 121 -7.00 0.58 -7.53
N ILE A 122 -6.41 1.37 -6.63
CA ILE A 122 -5.09 1.12 -6.06
C ILE A 122 -5.30 0.33 -4.77
N ILE A 123 -4.64 -0.82 -4.64
CA ILE A 123 -4.89 -1.84 -3.61
C ILE A 123 -3.62 -2.37 -2.99
N GLY A 124 -3.78 -3.05 -1.84
CA GLY A 124 -2.82 -3.98 -1.24
C GLY A 124 -3.32 -5.43 -1.32
N HIS A 125 -3.15 -6.19 -0.22
CA HIS A 125 -3.77 -7.48 0.10
C HIS A 125 -3.29 -8.67 -0.73
N LEU A 126 -3.01 -8.50 -2.02
CA LEU A 126 -2.77 -9.62 -2.92
C LEU A 126 -1.31 -10.10 -2.91
N HIS A 127 -0.41 -9.40 -2.23
CA HIS A 127 1.01 -9.73 -2.16
C HIS A 127 1.63 -9.91 -3.56
N GLN A 128 2.02 -11.14 -3.91
CA GLN A 128 2.58 -11.48 -5.23
C GLN A 128 1.51 -11.66 -6.31
N ASN A 129 0.22 -11.76 -5.92
CA ASN A 129 -0.86 -12.01 -6.86
C ASN A 129 -1.40 -10.71 -7.44
N ILE A 130 -2.16 -10.84 -8.54
CA ILE A 130 -2.79 -9.75 -9.27
C ILE A 130 -4.27 -10.05 -9.50
N VAL A 131 -5.07 -9.00 -9.65
CA VAL A 131 -6.43 -9.16 -10.19
C VAL A 131 -6.33 -9.50 -11.66
N LYS A 132 -7.10 -10.49 -12.09
CA LYS A 132 -7.16 -10.95 -13.48
C LYS A 132 -8.54 -10.68 -14.07
N ASP A 133 -8.57 -10.40 -15.36
CA ASP A 133 -9.79 -10.32 -16.16
C ASP A 133 -10.39 -11.73 -16.43
N ALA A 134 -11.50 -11.77 -17.15
CA ALA A 134 -12.18 -13.02 -17.49
C ALA A 134 -11.35 -13.94 -18.41
N GLN A 135 -10.34 -13.43 -19.08
CA GLN A 135 -9.41 -14.16 -19.93
C GLN A 135 -8.14 -14.61 -19.20
N GLY A 136 -7.99 -14.22 -17.93
CA GLY A 136 -6.83 -14.56 -17.09
C GLY A 136 -5.65 -13.59 -17.23
N HIS A 137 -5.77 -12.49 -17.96
CA HIS A 137 -4.77 -11.45 -18.06
C HIS A 137 -4.86 -10.48 -16.87
N PRO A 138 -3.77 -9.74 -16.56
CA PRO A 138 -3.82 -8.69 -15.54
C PRO A 138 -4.92 -7.67 -15.86
N ASP A 139 -5.87 -7.48 -14.95
CA ASP A 139 -6.92 -6.47 -15.12
C ASP A 139 -6.32 -5.06 -14.96
N PRO A 140 -6.35 -4.23 -16.02
CA PRO A 140 -5.71 -2.91 -16.01
C PRO A 140 -6.38 -1.89 -15.08
N GLN A 141 -7.60 -2.18 -14.60
CA GLN A 141 -8.29 -1.33 -13.64
C GLN A 141 -7.75 -1.46 -12.20
N TYR A 142 -6.85 -2.43 -11.93
CA TYR A 142 -6.28 -2.64 -10.60
C TYR A 142 -4.77 -2.46 -10.59
N TYR A 143 -4.28 -1.79 -9.55
CA TYR A 143 -2.86 -1.64 -9.28
C TYR A 143 -2.56 -2.04 -7.84
N CYS A 144 -1.80 -3.11 -7.67
CA CYS A 144 -1.40 -3.59 -6.35
C CYS A 144 -0.09 -2.92 -5.93
N VAL A 145 -0.09 -2.32 -4.73
CA VAL A 145 1.10 -1.68 -4.12
C VAL A 145 1.68 -2.49 -2.97
N SER A 146 1.34 -3.78 -2.88
CA SER A 146 1.96 -4.71 -1.94
C SER A 146 3.47 -4.74 -2.15
N LEU A 147 4.22 -4.77 -1.06
CA LEU A 147 5.68 -4.63 -1.05
C LEU A 147 6.41 -5.61 -1.97
N GLU A 148 5.89 -6.84 -2.10
CA GLU A 148 6.49 -7.90 -2.92
C GLU A 148 6.56 -7.53 -4.40
N GLN A 149 5.63 -6.71 -4.89
CA GLN A 149 5.58 -6.31 -6.30
C GLN A 149 6.53 -5.16 -6.64
N HIS A 150 7.11 -4.52 -5.61
CA HIS A 150 7.88 -3.27 -5.77
C HIS A 150 9.24 -3.33 -5.06
N ASN A 151 9.86 -4.51 -4.98
CA ASN A 151 11.16 -4.71 -4.32
C ASN A 151 11.18 -4.13 -2.90
N TYR A 152 10.08 -4.29 -2.16
CA TYR A 152 9.88 -3.81 -0.79
C TYR A 152 10.01 -2.28 -0.63
N LYS A 153 9.66 -1.50 -1.65
CA LYS A 153 9.71 -0.03 -1.65
C LYS A 153 8.35 0.60 -1.99
N PRO A 154 8.04 1.78 -1.44
CA PRO A 154 6.88 2.56 -1.86
C PRO A 154 6.97 2.99 -3.32
N VAL A 155 5.80 3.12 -3.97
CA VAL A 155 5.68 3.53 -5.37
C VAL A 155 5.12 4.94 -5.46
N GLU A 156 5.71 5.80 -6.29
CA GLU A 156 5.20 7.15 -6.53
C GLU A 156 3.89 7.10 -7.31
N PHE A 157 2.92 7.93 -6.94
CA PHE A 157 1.61 8.00 -7.60
C PHE A 157 1.70 8.24 -9.11
N LEU A 158 2.63 9.05 -9.58
CA LEU A 158 2.78 9.30 -11.02
C LEU A 158 3.15 8.03 -11.77
N THR A 159 4.04 7.21 -11.21
CA THR A 159 4.39 5.88 -11.77
C THR A 159 3.17 4.97 -11.86
N ILE A 160 2.36 4.91 -10.78
CA ILE A 160 1.12 4.12 -10.76
C ILE A 160 0.18 4.58 -11.87
N LYS A 161 -0.08 5.89 -11.92
CA LYS A 161 -0.97 6.51 -12.90
C LYS A 161 -0.53 6.19 -14.33
N ASP A 162 0.75 6.43 -14.65
CA ASP A 162 1.27 6.25 -16.01
C ASP A 162 1.21 4.78 -16.45
N GLN A 163 1.50 3.84 -15.54
CA GLN A 163 1.41 2.41 -15.84
C GLN A 163 -0.05 1.96 -16.03
N MET A 164 -0.99 2.44 -15.21
CA MET A 164 -2.42 2.10 -15.38
C MET A 164 -2.98 2.69 -16.66
N GLU A 165 -2.66 3.94 -16.99
CA GLU A 165 -3.11 4.59 -18.22
C GLU A 165 -2.52 3.91 -19.47
N ALA A 166 -1.27 3.48 -19.43
CA ALA A 166 -0.66 2.70 -20.51
C ALA A 166 -1.38 1.36 -20.75
N ARG A 167 -1.64 0.59 -19.68
CA ARG A 167 -2.38 -0.69 -19.76
C ARG A 167 -3.78 -0.52 -20.33
N LEU A 168 -4.50 0.53 -19.92
CA LEU A 168 -5.84 0.84 -20.45
C LEU A 168 -5.80 1.20 -21.94
N ASN A 169 -4.83 2.00 -22.37
CA ASN A 169 -4.68 2.39 -23.78
C ASN A 169 -4.34 1.20 -24.69
N ASP A 170 -3.64 0.19 -24.21
CA ASP A 170 -3.29 -1.01 -24.96
C ASP A 170 -4.51 -1.93 -25.21
N LEU A 171 -5.55 -1.85 -24.36
CA LEU A 171 -6.81 -2.59 -24.57
C LEU A 171 -7.68 -2.02 -25.70
N TYR A 172 -7.46 -0.77 -26.09
CA TYR A 172 -8.26 -0.08 -27.13
C TYR A 172 -7.54 0.01 -28.48
N LYS A 173 -6.39 -0.66 -28.62
CA LYS A 173 -5.67 -0.82 -29.90
C LYS A 173 -5.99 -2.16 -30.56
#